data_513739f3c98b6967e259d881c5391a98
#
_entry.id   513739f3c98b6967e259d881c5391a98
#
_cell.length_a   1.000
_cell.length_b   1.000
_cell.length_c   1.000
_cell.angle_alpha   90.00
_cell.angle_beta   90.00
_cell.angle_gamma   90.00
#
_symmetry.space_group_name_H-M   'P 1'
#
loop_
_entity.id
_entity.type
_entity.pdbx_description
1 polymer ?
#
loop_
_entity_poly.entity_id
_entity_poly.type
_entity_poly.pdbx_seq_one_letter_code
_entity_poly.pdbx_strand_id
1 'polypeptide(L)'
;KEPMKLNQILNSLGKEDVFLSLNPFRTMAKSTRDNLFCINAIAVDIDYKQIKRLKELEPYQVIKLLEMDFFDIRIPTPNFIEYGNQVRLIYSVETCYIPKFRDNVVTLARRISDMFSHELKEYGAEKQNLETYFRIPGSINTKNGAEVKVFVYDDAVRYTLNELQELWLDELPKWYKKRKGRVQAPRKVVKLHNVY
;
A
#
# COMPACT_ATOMS: atom_id res chain seq x y z
N LYS A 1 10.15 -21.37 -11.78
CA LYS A 1 11.31 -20.46 -11.64
C LYS A 1 11.24 -19.85 -10.26
N GLU A 2 12.34 -19.82 -9.51
CA GLU A 2 12.40 -19.13 -8.23
C GLU A 2 12.22 -17.62 -8.45
N PRO A 3 11.53 -16.91 -7.51
CA PRO A 3 11.39 -15.47 -7.60
C PRO A 3 12.77 -14.80 -7.51
N MET A 4 13.02 -13.84 -8.39
CA MET A 4 14.24 -13.05 -8.35
C MET A 4 14.28 -12.19 -7.09
N LYS A 5 15.42 -12.19 -6.40
CA LYS A 5 15.63 -11.29 -5.26
C LYS A 5 15.79 -9.85 -5.77
N LEU A 6 15.36 -8.87 -4.98
CA LEU A 6 15.41 -7.44 -5.34
C LEU A 6 16.81 -7.01 -5.81
N ASN A 7 17.86 -7.43 -5.12
CA ASN A 7 19.24 -7.14 -5.51
C ASN A 7 19.62 -7.70 -6.88
N GLN A 8 19.08 -8.84 -7.28
CA GLN A 8 19.31 -9.41 -8.61
C GLN A 8 18.63 -8.58 -9.69
N ILE A 9 17.45 -8.04 -9.41
CA ILE A 9 16.74 -7.14 -10.31
C ILE A 9 17.54 -5.84 -10.50
N LEU A 10 17.97 -5.20 -9.41
CA LEU A 10 18.77 -3.97 -9.47
C LEU A 10 20.10 -4.17 -10.17
N ASN A 11 20.76 -5.30 -9.95
CA ASN A 11 22.02 -5.62 -10.62
C ASN A 11 21.84 -5.86 -12.12
N SER A 12 20.68 -6.36 -12.55
CA SER A 12 20.41 -6.65 -13.98
C SER A 12 19.90 -5.44 -14.76
N LEU A 13 19.16 -4.53 -14.11
CA LEU A 13 18.52 -3.39 -14.75
C LEU A 13 19.24 -2.05 -14.52
N GLY A 14 20.26 -2.04 -13.64
CA GLY A 14 20.83 -0.82 -13.12
C GLY A 14 20.04 -0.29 -11.94
N LYS A 15 20.46 0.86 -11.36
CA LYS A 15 19.83 1.43 -10.17
C LYS A 15 18.97 2.66 -10.45
N GLU A 16 19.03 3.21 -11.65
CA GLU A 16 18.34 4.45 -11.97
C GLU A 16 16.91 4.19 -12.45
N ASP A 17 15.96 4.85 -11.82
CA ASP A 17 14.52 4.84 -12.18
C ASP A 17 13.94 3.44 -12.45
N VAL A 18 14.26 2.46 -11.60
CA VAL A 18 13.70 1.11 -11.71
C VAL A 18 12.35 1.05 -11.04
N PHE A 19 11.33 0.60 -11.77
CA PHE A 19 9.94 0.57 -11.33
C PHE A 19 9.38 -0.85 -11.30
N LEU A 20 8.48 -1.09 -10.36
CA LEU A 20 7.71 -2.33 -10.22
C LEU A 20 6.24 -1.99 -9.95
N SER A 21 5.33 -2.80 -10.47
CA SER A 21 3.94 -2.79 -10.04
C SER A 21 3.76 -3.68 -8.81
N LEU A 22 3.08 -3.19 -7.79
CA LEU A 22 2.72 -4.01 -6.61
C LEU A 22 1.65 -5.06 -6.95
N ASN A 23 0.84 -4.79 -7.97
CA ASN A 23 -0.24 -5.66 -8.41
C ASN A 23 0.04 -6.14 -9.85
N PRO A 24 0.12 -7.46 -10.08
CA PRO A 24 0.49 -7.99 -11.39
C PRO A 24 -0.60 -7.81 -12.43
N PHE A 25 -0.17 -7.73 -13.69
CA PHE A 25 -1.05 -7.64 -14.86
C PHE A 25 -1.19 -9.00 -15.57
N ARG A 26 -2.31 -9.21 -16.25
CA ARG A 26 -2.56 -10.42 -17.06
C ARG A 26 -1.63 -10.52 -18.25
N THR A 27 -1.33 -9.36 -18.85
CA THR A 27 -0.45 -9.24 -20.01
C THR A 27 0.46 -8.03 -19.83
N MET A 28 1.59 -8.02 -20.52
CA MET A 28 2.54 -6.89 -20.52
C MET A 28 2.11 -5.73 -21.42
N ALA A 29 0.97 -5.82 -22.10
CA ALA A 29 0.59 -4.86 -23.13
C ALA A 29 0.18 -3.50 -22.58
N LYS A 30 -0.52 -3.44 -21.44
CA LYS A 30 -0.99 -2.17 -20.84
C LYS A 30 -1.14 -2.29 -19.32
N SER A 31 -0.70 -1.26 -18.61
CA SER A 31 -0.95 -1.08 -17.18
C SER A 31 -2.30 -0.38 -16.96
N THR A 32 -3.39 -1.10 -17.21
CA THR A 32 -4.75 -0.59 -17.02
C THR A 32 -5.50 -1.43 -15.99
N ARG A 33 -6.53 -0.85 -15.39
CA ARG A 33 -7.42 -1.52 -14.43
C ARG A 33 -7.92 -2.88 -14.95
N ASP A 34 -8.37 -2.93 -16.20
CA ASP A 34 -8.95 -4.14 -16.79
C ASP A 34 -7.91 -5.24 -17.04
N ASN A 35 -6.64 -4.88 -17.04
CA ASN A 35 -5.53 -5.81 -17.22
C ASN A 35 -4.93 -6.30 -15.89
N LEU A 36 -5.39 -5.81 -14.74
CA LEU A 36 -4.97 -6.34 -13.44
C LEU A 36 -5.36 -7.82 -13.31
N PHE A 37 -4.42 -8.63 -12.83
CA PHE A 37 -4.62 -10.07 -12.61
C PHE A 37 -5.12 -10.36 -11.20
N CYS A 38 -4.49 -9.76 -10.21
CA CYS A 38 -4.89 -9.86 -8.81
C CYS A 38 -4.44 -8.61 -8.05
N ILE A 39 -4.93 -8.47 -6.82
CA ILE A 39 -4.50 -7.47 -5.86
C ILE A 39 -3.64 -8.16 -4.81
N ASN A 40 -2.40 -7.71 -4.67
CA ASN A 40 -1.43 -8.17 -3.66
C ASN A 40 -1.12 -7.08 -2.63
N ALA A 41 -1.34 -5.81 -3.00
CA ALA A 41 -1.06 -4.70 -2.11
C ALA A 41 -1.95 -3.48 -2.42
N ILE A 42 -2.12 -2.67 -1.37
CA ILE A 42 -2.70 -1.33 -1.44
C ILE A 42 -1.61 -0.35 -1.04
N ALA A 43 -1.48 0.77 -1.75
CA ALA A 43 -0.52 1.81 -1.44
C ALA A 43 -1.21 3.16 -1.24
N VAL A 44 -0.59 4.01 -0.41
CA VAL A 44 -0.95 5.41 -0.21
C VAL A 44 0.31 6.25 -0.33
N ASP A 45 0.34 7.18 -1.27
CA ASP A 45 1.42 8.14 -1.42
C ASP A 45 1.16 9.37 -0.57
N ILE A 46 2.20 9.86 0.10
CA ILE A 46 2.17 11.03 0.96
C ILE A 46 3.21 12.02 0.44
N ASP A 47 2.74 13.03 -0.28
CA ASP A 47 3.58 14.16 -0.71
C ASP A 47 3.58 15.27 0.35
N TYR A 48 4.18 14.95 1.50
CA TYR A 48 4.23 15.83 2.67
C TYR A 48 4.96 17.15 2.40
N LYS A 49 5.79 17.23 1.35
CA LYS A 49 6.53 18.45 0.99
C LYS A 49 5.62 19.57 0.48
N GLN A 50 4.42 19.24 0.04
CA GLN A 50 3.40 20.22 -0.28
C GLN A 50 2.73 20.84 0.96
N ILE A 51 2.91 20.24 2.14
CA ILE A 51 2.29 20.67 3.39
C ILE A 51 3.24 21.62 4.14
N LYS A 52 2.87 22.89 4.30
CA LYS A 52 3.72 23.94 4.89
C LYS A 52 4.38 23.53 6.21
N ARG A 53 3.67 22.84 7.10
CA ARG A 53 4.18 22.40 8.41
C ARG A 53 5.16 21.21 8.35
N LEU A 54 5.15 20.46 7.23
CA LEU A 54 5.89 19.21 7.08
C LEU A 54 7.03 19.31 6.06
N LYS A 55 7.02 20.29 5.18
CA LYS A 55 7.90 20.37 4.01
C LYS A 55 9.41 20.39 4.34
N GLU A 56 9.77 20.90 5.51
CA GLU A 56 11.16 20.98 5.97
C GLU A 56 11.59 19.74 6.80
N LEU A 57 10.65 18.82 7.05
CA LEU A 57 10.98 17.61 7.81
C LEU A 57 11.65 16.59 6.89
N GLU A 58 12.56 15.82 7.50
CA GLU A 58 13.10 14.63 6.88
C GLU A 58 12.04 13.50 6.81
N PRO A 59 12.08 12.62 5.81
CA PRO A 59 11.09 11.54 5.67
C PRO A 59 10.89 10.73 6.95
N TYR A 60 11.97 10.43 7.67
CA TYR A 60 11.91 9.67 8.93
C TYR A 60 11.10 10.39 10.01
N GLN A 61 11.22 11.71 10.12
CA GLN A 61 10.44 12.50 11.06
C GLN A 61 8.95 12.46 10.75
N VAL A 62 8.61 12.50 9.45
CA VAL A 62 7.21 12.35 9.01
C VAL A 62 6.67 10.96 9.36
N ILE A 63 7.47 9.91 9.17
CA ILE A 63 7.10 8.53 9.56
C ILE A 63 6.80 8.46 11.06
N LYS A 64 7.63 9.09 11.91
CA LYS A 64 7.38 9.11 13.36
C LYS A 64 6.10 9.85 13.74
N LEU A 65 5.76 10.93 13.07
CA LEU A 65 4.48 11.61 13.29
C LEU A 65 3.30 10.72 12.87
N LEU A 66 3.42 9.99 11.76
CA LEU A 66 2.39 9.04 11.32
C LEU A 66 2.20 7.89 12.31
N GLU A 67 3.29 7.36 12.88
CA GLU A 67 3.23 6.36 13.94
C GLU A 67 2.45 6.85 15.16
N MET A 68 2.70 8.10 15.57
CA MET A 68 2.08 8.67 16.77
C MET A 68 0.60 9.01 16.58
N ASP A 69 0.24 9.52 15.40
CA ASP A 69 -1.05 10.16 15.20
C ASP A 69 -2.07 9.26 14.48
N PHE A 70 -1.61 8.24 13.73
CA PHE A 70 -2.47 7.50 12.80
C PHE A 70 -2.41 5.98 12.93
N PHE A 71 -1.21 5.37 13.09
CA PHE A 71 -1.10 3.92 13.02
C PHE A 71 -1.78 3.25 14.19
N ASP A 72 -2.66 2.28 13.89
CA ASP A 72 -3.54 1.57 14.82
C ASP A 72 -4.50 2.47 15.63
N ILE A 73 -4.61 3.74 15.23
CA ILE A 73 -5.55 4.72 15.79
C ILE A 73 -6.63 5.07 14.76
N ARG A 74 -6.23 5.49 13.56
CA ARG A 74 -7.12 5.94 12.47
C ARG A 74 -6.98 5.08 11.21
N ILE A 75 -5.83 4.49 11.00
CA ILE A 75 -5.53 3.56 9.92
C ILE A 75 -4.68 2.40 10.47
N PRO A 76 -4.68 1.21 9.84
CA PRO A 76 -3.80 0.12 10.26
C PRO A 76 -2.34 0.49 10.08
N THR A 77 -1.45 -0.13 10.86
CA THR A 77 -0.02 -0.04 10.63
C THR A 77 0.32 -0.66 9.27
N PRO A 78 1.03 0.03 8.36
CA PRO A 78 1.44 -0.54 7.08
C PRO A 78 2.48 -1.65 7.27
N ASN A 79 2.55 -2.60 6.33
CA ASN A 79 3.61 -3.61 6.35
C ASN A 79 4.97 -3.00 6.02
N PHE A 80 4.98 -2.06 5.05
CA PHE A 80 6.19 -1.39 4.58
C PHE A 80 5.93 0.10 4.43
N ILE A 81 6.98 0.89 4.67
CA ILE A 81 7.02 2.28 4.28
C ILE A 81 8.21 2.50 3.37
N GLU A 82 7.95 2.84 2.11
CA GLU A 82 8.99 3.36 1.22
C GLU A 82 9.16 4.85 1.45
N TYR A 83 10.41 5.30 1.46
CA TYR A 83 10.72 6.71 1.62
C TYR A 83 11.98 7.11 0.84
N GLY A 84 12.05 8.37 0.50
CA GLY A 84 13.11 9.02 -0.24
C GLY A 84 12.75 10.48 -0.39
N ASN A 85 12.15 10.87 -1.51
CA ASN A 85 11.59 12.21 -1.67
C ASN A 85 10.16 12.36 -1.11
N GLN A 86 9.42 11.27 -1.11
CA GLN A 86 8.05 11.13 -0.61
C GLN A 86 8.01 9.99 0.41
N VAL A 87 6.90 9.84 1.10
CA VAL A 87 6.62 8.67 1.96
C VAL A 87 5.48 7.89 1.32
N ARG A 88 5.60 6.58 1.25
CA ARG A 88 4.57 5.69 0.74
C ARG A 88 4.30 4.57 1.72
N LEU A 89 3.04 4.45 2.13
CA LEU A 89 2.56 3.35 2.95
C LEU A 89 2.14 2.20 2.06
N ILE A 90 2.58 0.97 2.36
CA ILE A 90 2.25 -0.24 1.60
C ILE A 90 1.63 -1.26 2.55
N TYR A 91 0.43 -1.67 2.23
CA TYR A 91 -0.33 -2.71 2.91
C TYR A 91 -0.33 -3.97 2.05
N SER A 92 0.36 -5.02 2.49
CA SER A 92 0.31 -6.32 1.84
C SER A 92 -1.04 -6.98 2.12
N VAL A 93 -1.72 -7.42 1.07
CA VAL A 93 -2.99 -8.13 1.22
C VAL A 93 -2.88 -9.58 0.76
N GLU A 94 -3.73 -10.45 1.30
CA GLU A 94 -3.91 -11.78 0.75
C GLU A 94 -4.28 -11.68 -0.72
N THR A 95 -3.64 -12.49 -1.56
CA THR A 95 -3.83 -12.41 -3.02
C THR A 95 -5.31 -12.56 -3.39
N CYS A 96 -5.88 -11.50 -3.91
CA CYS A 96 -7.26 -11.46 -4.37
C CYS A 96 -7.28 -11.49 -5.90
N TYR A 97 -7.58 -12.64 -6.49
CA TYR A 97 -7.72 -12.78 -7.94
C TYR A 97 -8.93 -12.00 -8.47
N ILE A 98 -8.74 -11.31 -9.57
CA ILE A 98 -9.79 -10.53 -10.22
C ILE A 98 -10.45 -11.39 -11.31
N PRO A 99 -11.71 -11.83 -11.14
CA PRO A 99 -12.44 -12.53 -12.19
C PRO A 99 -12.63 -11.65 -13.43
N LYS A 100 -12.57 -12.24 -14.62
CA LYS A 100 -12.65 -11.52 -15.92
C LYS A 100 -13.83 -10.55 -16.08
N PHE A 101 -14.90 -10.71 -15.31
CA PHE A 101 -16.13 -9.91 -15.44
C PHE A 101 -16.65 -9.36 -14.11
N ARG A 102 -15.82 -9.36 -13.05
CA ARG A 102 -16.22 -8.86 -11.73
C ARG A 102 -15.11 -7.97 -11.16
N ASP A 103 -15.36 -6.70 -11.09
CA ASP A 103 -14.40 -5.73 -10.56
C ASP A 103 -14.65 -5.31 -9.10
N ASN A 104 -15.51 -6.06 -8.38
CA ASN A 104 -15.81 -5.79 -6.97
C ASN A 104 -14.55 -5.74 -6.10
N VAL A 105 -13.57 -6.63 -6.36
CA VAL A 105 -12.29 -6.68 -5.67
C VAL A 105 -11.50 -5.39 -5.91
N VAL A 106 -11.40 -4.96 -7.17
CA VAL A 106 -10.71 -3.72 -7.55
C VAL A 106 -11.40 -2.50 -6.93
N THR A 107 -12.72 -2.48 -6.98
CA THR A 107 -13.52 -1.40 -6.39
C THR A 107 -13.33 -1.32 -4.89
N LEU A 108 -13.31 -2.47 -4.18
CA LEU A 108 -13.07 -2.52 -2.75
C LEU A 108 -11.67 -2.05 -2.39
N ALA A 109 -10.64 -2.57 -3.05
CA ALA A 109 -9.25 -2.18 -2.82
C ALA A 109 -9.02 -0.67 -3.06
N ARG A 110 -9.62 -0.10 -4.12
CA ARG A 110 -9.57 1.35 -4.38
C ARG A 110 -10.24 2.16 -3.28
N ARG A 111 -11.38 1.72 -2.79
CA ARG A 111 -12.07 2.42 -1.70
C ARG A 111 -11.27 2.41 -0.41
N ILE A 112 -10.62 1.32 -0.09
CA ILE A 112 -9.72 1.24 1.07
C ILE A 112 -8.57 2.24 0.88
N SER A 113 -7.92 2.25 -0.27
CA SER A 113 -6.86 3.22 -0.60
C SER A 113 -7.36 4.67 -0.51
N ASP A 114 -8.55 4.97 -1.06
CA ASP A 114 -9.16 6.29 -1.02
C ASP A 114 -9.47 6.75 0.41
N MET A 115 -9.94 5.83 1.27
CA MET A 115 -10.22 6.13 2.68
C MET A 115 -8.94 6.41 3.45
N PHE A 116 -7.90 5.60 3.30
CA PHE A 116 -6.61 5.86 3.95
C PHE A 116 -6.00 7.18 3.47
N SER A 117 -6.11 7.49 2.18
CA SER A 117 -5.67 8.79 1.64
C SER A 117 -6.49 9.95 2.21
N HIS A 118 -7.79 9.76 2.44
CA HIS A 118 -8.66 10.77 3.05
C HIS A 118 -8.25 11.04 4.50
N GLU A 119 -8.03 9.98 5.30
CA GLU A 119 -7.58 10.10 6.69
C GLU A 119 -6.24 10.83 6.80
N LEU A 120 -5.33 10.59 5.84
CA LEU A 120 -3.99 11.17 5.79
C LEU A 120 -3.89 12.48 4.99
N LYS A 121 -5.02 13.06 4.60
CA LYS A 121 -5.05 14.26 3.73
C LYS A 121 -4.26 15.44 4.32
N GLU A 122 -4.28 15.61 5.61
CA GLU A 122 -3.51 16.65 6.31
C GLU A 122 -1.99 16.47 6.24
N TYR A 123 -1.53 15.27 5.85
CA TYR A 123 -0.13 14.94 5.57
C TYR A 123 0.21 14.97 4.08
N GLY A 124 -0.73 15.38 3.23
CA GLY A 124 -0.53 15.46 1.78
C GLY A 124 -0.70 14.12 1.08
N ALA A 125 -1.52 13.21 1.65
CA ALA A 125 -1.81 11.95 1.00
C ALA A 125 -2.64 12.14 -0.26
N GLU A 126 -2.27 11.43 -1.32
CA GLU A 126 -2.91 11.44 -2.62
C GLU A 126 -3.51 10.08 -2.95
N LYS A 127 -4.61 10.12 -3.72
CA LYS A 127 -5.24 8.89 -4.22
C LYS A 127 -4.32 8.19 -5.19
N GLN A 128 -4.11 6.90 -4.96
CA GLN A 128 -3.30 6.06 -5.82
C GLN A 128 -4.13 5.05 -6.59
N ASN A 129 -3.73 4.82 -7.83
CA ASN A 129 -4.31 3.75 -8.64
C ASN A 129 -3.60 2.43 -8.35
N LEU A 130 -4.36 1.34 -8.32
CA LEU A 130 -3.83 -0.01 -8.07
C LEU A 130 -2.88 -0.50 -9.17
N GLU A 131 -2.97 0.10 -10.36
CA GLU A 131 -2.15 -0.14 -11.53
C GLU A 131 -0.87 0.71 -11.60
N THR A 132 -0.58 1.51 -10.58
CA THR A 132 0.59 2.40 -10.55
C THR A 132 1.89 1.60 -10.41
N TYR A 133 2.93 2.06 -11.11
CA TYR A 133 4.29 1.61 -10.94
C TYR A 133 5.02 2.47 -9.91
N PHE A 134 5.78 1.83 -9.05
CA PHE A 134 6.54 2.47 -7.99
C PHE A 134 8.03 2.19 -8.17
N ARG A 135 8.87 3.15 -7.81
CA ARG A 135 10.31 2.89 -7.75
C ARG A 135 10.59 1.87 -6.67
N ILE A 136 11.42 0.90 -6.97
CA ILE A 136 11.76 -0.14 -6.01
C ILE A 136 12.81 0.35 -5.00
N PRO A 137 12.83 -0.18 -3.78
CA PRO A 137 13.88 0.11 -2.79
C PRO A 137 15.28 -0.16 -3.35
N GLY A 138 16.22 0.75 -3.09
CA GLY A 138 17.56 0.74 -3.65
C GLY A 138 17.69 1.38 -5.04
N SER A 139 16.56 1.79 -5.66
CA SER A 139 16.56 2.57 -6.89
C SER A 139 16.78 4.05 -6.62
N ILE A 140 17.46 4.72 -7.53
CA ILE A 140 17.76 6.15 -7.49
C ILE A 140 16.76 6.90 -8.37
N ASN A 141 16.12 7.92 -7.80
CA ASN A 141 15.31 8.84 -8.58
C ASN A 141 16.19 9.84 -9.31
N THR A 142 16.29 9.73 -10.63
CA THR A 142 17.19 10.60 -11.44
C THR A 142 16.79 12.07 -11.41
N LYS A 143 15.55 12.41 -11.06
CA LYS A 143 15.09 13.81 -10.98
C LYS A 143 15.71 14.59 -9.80
N ASN A 144 16.06 13.91 -8.72
CA ASN A 144 16.53 14.56 -7.49
C ASN A 144 17.67 13.83 -6.78
N GLY A 145 18.18 12.73 -7.34
CA GLY A 145 19.25 11.91 -6.77
C GLY A 145 18.88 11.11 -5.52
N ALA A 146 17.64 11.14 -5.08
CA ALA A 146 17.23 10.44 -3.88
C ALA A 146 17.13 8.93 -4.10
N GLU A 147 17.76 8.16 -3.22
CA GLU A 147 17.60 6.72 -3.16
C GLU A 147 16.29 6.36 -2.45
N VAL A 148 15.54 5.41 -2.99
CA VAL A 148 14.35 4.86 -2.34
C VAL A 148 14.78 3.86 -1.29
N LYS A 149 14.40 4.11 -0.04
CA LYS A 149 14.62 3.26 1.12
C LYS A 149 13.31 2.63 1.57
N VAL A 150 13.39 1.57 2.35
CA VAL A 150 12.23 0.89 2.91
C VAL A 150 12.40 0.72 4.41
N PHE A 151 11.31 0.96 5.12
CA PHE A 151 11.13 0.60 6.52
C PHE A 151 10.14 -0.56 6.59
N VAL A 152 10.50 -1.64 7.26
CA VAL A 152 9.68 -2.85 7.38
C VAL A 152 9.13 -2.93 8.79
N TYR A 153 7.79 -2.94 8.94
CA TYR A 153 7.12 -3.18 10.21
C TYR A 153 6.83 -4.67 10.40
N ASP A 154 6.19 -5.28 9.41
CA ASP A 154 5.88 -6.72 9.45
C ASP A 154 5.72 -7.24 8.02
N ASP A 155 6.62 -8.10 7.59
CA ASP A 155 6.61 -8.73 6.26
C ASP A 155 5.86 -10.07 6.24
N ALA A 156 5.53 -10.62 7.40
CA ALA A 156 4.83 -11.90 7.54
C ALA A 156 3.30 -11.76 7.52
N VAL A 157 2.78 -10.66 8.07
CA VAL A 157 1.35 -10.39 8.11
C VAL A 157 0.83 -9.97 6.74
N ARG A 158 -0.34 -10.49 6.36
CA ARG A 158 -1.12 -10.04 5.20
C ARG A 158 -2.52 -9.75 5.64
N TYR A 159 -2.98 -8.56 5.30
CA TYR A 159 -4.36 -8.15 5.54
C TYR A 159 -5.31 -8.83 4.54
N THR A 160 -6.50 -9.17 4.95
CA THR A 160 -7.56 -9.40 3.96
C THR A 160 -8.25 -8.07 3.63
N LEU A 161 -8.77 -7.94 2.41
CA LEU A 161 -9.54 -6.73 2.04
C LEU A 161 -10.79 -6.58 2.93
N ASN A 162 -11.36 -7.69 3.39
CA ASN A 162 -12.51 -7.65 4.29
C ASN A 162 -12.14 -7.14 5.69
N GLU A 163 -10.99 -7.55 6.25
CA GLU A 163 -10.49 -7.02 7.53
C GLU A 163 -10.25 -5.52 7.43
N LEU A 164 -9.55 -5.06 6.39
CA LEU A 164 -9.32 -3.64 6.18
C LEU A 164 -10.63 -2.86 6.05
N GLN A 165 -11.63 -3.45 5.42
CA GLN A 165 -12.95 -2.84 5.29
C GLN A 165 -13.73 -2.84 6.63
N GLU A 166 -13.80 -3.98 7.33
CA GLU A 166 -14.62 -4.13 8.53
C GLU A 166 -14.05 -3.37 9.73
N LEU A 167 -12.73 -3.23 9.82
CA LEU A 167 -12.07 -2.58 10.95
C LEU A 167 -11.87 -1.07 10.77
N TRP A 168 -11.78 -0.59 9.52
CA TRP A 168 -11.33 0.78 9.25
C TRP A 168 -12.29 1.59 8.38
N LEU A 169 -13.34 0.99 7.82
CA LEU A 169 -14.38 1.69 7.07
C LEU A 169 -15.70 1.67 7.84
N ASP A 170 -16.17 2.82 8.27
CA ASP A 170 -17.34 2.98 9.15
C ASP A 170 -18.66 2.52 8.52
N GLU A 171 -18.81 2.53 7.20
CA GLU A 171 -20.02 2.04 6.53
C GLU A 171 -19.76 1.36 5.19
N LEU A 172 -20.33 0.17 5.03
CA LEU A 172 -20.46 -0.50 3.74
C LEU A 172 -21.48 0.23 2.85
N PRO A 173 -21.19 0.47 1.58
CA PRO A 173 -22.21 0.99 0.67
C PRO A 173 -23.42 0.07 0.63
N LYS A 174 -24.61 0.64 0.50
CA LYS A 174 -25.89 -0.08 0.42
C LYS A 174 -25.96 -1.15 -0.68
N TRP A 175 -25.07 -1.14 -1.66
CA TRP A 175 -24.99 -2.13 -2.72
C TRP A 175 -24.18 -3.38 -2.36
N TYR A 176 -23.40 -3.35 -1.26
CA TYR A 176 -22.68 -4.52 -0.76
C TYR A 176 -23.65 -5.40 0.03
N LYS A 177 -24.28 -6.35 -0.65
CA LYS A 177 -25.05 -7.40 0.04
C LYS A 177 -24.08 -8.46 0.55
N LYS A 178 -23.91 -8.51 1.88
CA LYS A 178 -23.19 -9.61 2.56
C LYS A 178 -23.77 -10.93 2.03
N ARG A 179 -22.98 -11.76 1.34
CA ARG A 179 -23.40 -13.12 1.00
C ARG A 179 -23.63 -13.86 2.32
N LYS A 180 -24.86 -14.26 2.58
CA LYS A 180 -25.20 -15.19 3.67
C LYS A 180 -24.50 -16.52 3.35
N GLY A 181 -23.36 -16.80 3.97
CA GLY A 181 -22.68 -18.08 3.78
C GLY A 181 -21.32 -18.12 4.44
N ARG A 182 -21.27 -18.78 5.59
CA ARG A 182 -20.11 -19.12 6.44
C ARG A 182 -19.40 -17.92 7.07
N VAL A 183 -19.86 -17.62 8.27
CA VAL A 183 -19.09 -16.90 9.28
C VAL A 183 -17.89 -17.79 9.63
N GLN A 184 -16.71 -17.48 9.07
CA GLN A 184 -15.48 -17.91 9.73
C GLN A 184 -15.37 -17.04 10.99
N ALA A 185 -15.20 -17.69 12.14
CA ALA A 185 -14.97 -16.97 13.39
C ALA A 185 -13.80 -16.02 13.24
N PRO A 186 -13.89 -14.79 13.77
CA PRO A 186 -12.81 -13.83 13.68
C PRO A 186 -11.55 -14.45 14.28
N ARG A 187 -10.48 -14.52 13.52
CA ARG A 187 -9.14 -14.78 14.06
C ARG A 187 -8.88 -13.69 15.07
N LYS A 188 -8.62 -14.07 16.32
CA LYS A 188 -8.24 -13.12 17.36
C LYS A 188 -7.02 -12.34 16.87
N VAL A 189 -7.20 -11.05 16.65
CA VAL A 189 -6.10 -10.12 16.48
C VAL A 189 -5.37 -10.11 17.81
N VAL A 190 -4.20 -10.73 17.87
CA VAL A 190 -3.31 -10.63 19.01
C VAL A 190 -2.66 -9.24 18.91
N LYS A 191 -3.14 -8.31 19.72
CA LYS A 191 -2.43 -7.06 19.94
C LYS A 191 -1.09 -7.42 20.58
N LEU A 192 -0.02 -7.37 19.81
CA LEU A 192 1.34 -7.42 20.34
C LEU A 192 1.58 -6.06 21.00
N HIS A 193 1.32 -5.99 22.31
CA HIS A 193 1.86 -4.92 23.12
C HIS A 193 3.38 -5.10 23.17
N ASN A 194 4.05 -4.03 22.78
CA ASN A 194 5.45 -3.69 23.02
C ASN A 194 6.22 -4.68 23.90
N VAL A 195 7.23 -5.31 23.33
CA VAL A 195 8.39 -5.76 24.09
C VAL A 195 9.56 -4.90 23.66
N TYR A 196 10.15 -4.23 24.64
CA TYR A 196 11.25 -3.25 24.65
C TYR A 196 12.41 -3.56 23.69
#